data_078f165f57a1b6dae502edd0bef050bc
#
_entry.id   078f165f57a1b6dae502edd0bef050bc
#
_cell.length_a   1.000
_cell.length_b   1.000
_cell.length_c   1.000
_cell.angle_alpha   90.00
_cell.angle_beta   90.00
_cell.angle_gamma   90.00
#
_symmetry.space_group_name_H-M   'P 1'
#
loop_
_entity.id
_entity.type
_entity.pdbx_description
1 polymer ?
#
loop_
_entity_poly.entity_id
_entity_poly.type
_entity_poly.pdbx_seq_one_letter_code
_entity_poly.pdbx_strand_id
1 'polypeptide(L)'
;YSYISLKMKIPQLRKKPEIKSCHNITWEDNYSWIHQENILEVLKDSSKLLPEVKKYLEEENSYTEYNLKDTKKHQKEIFDEIKGRIKLDDESLPFKDKEYEYWNKTTTEGNYSIKLRKKIGSKKIEEIWNGDKEKAKLKTEYFGIGDLEVSNNDKYLGYSLDLKGSEYFTIYIRDIDTEKLITEKIEETSGSITFSLDDKYIFYSKLDEFFSIY
;
A
#
# COMPACT_ATOMS: atom_id res chain seq x y z
N TYR A 1 23.39 -31.73 -33.91
CA TYR A 1 23.84 -31.08 -32.67
C TYR A 1 22.65 -31.05 -31.69
N SER A 2 22.70 -31.93 -30.68
CA SER A 2 21.71 -31.96 -29.59
C SER A 2 21.95 -30.74 -28.66
N TYR A 3 21.06 -29.76 -28.67
CA TYR A 3 21.05 -28.72 -27.67
C TYR A 3 20.59 -29.32 -26.34
N ILE A 4 21.52 -29.58 -25.44
CA ILE A 4 21.21 -29.89 -24.05
C ILE A 4 20.76 -28.55 -23.46
N SER A 5 19.45 -28.33 -23.40
CA SER A 5 18.88 -27.25 -22.60
C SER A 5 19.15 -27.59 -21.14
N LEU A 6 20.16 -26.97 -20.56
CA LEU A 6 20.41 -27.04 -19.11
C LEU A 6 19.22 -26.42 -18.41
N LYS A 7 18.28 -27.25 -17.94
CA LYS A 7 17.17 -26.80 -17.08
C LYS A 7 17.75 -26.18 -15.81
N MET A 8 17.25 -25.02 -15.44
CA MET A 8 17.63 -24.39 -14.19
C MET A 8 17.28 -25.32 -13.02
N LYS A 9 18.22 -25.48 -12.07
CA LYS A 9 18.01 -26.34 -10.90
C LYS A 9 16.95 -25.72 -10.00
N ILE A 10 16.03 -26.56 -9.52
CA ILE A 10 15.03 -26.14 -8.53
C ILE A 10 15.75 -25.73 -7.25
N PRO A 11 15.51 -24.53 -6.71
CA PRO A 11 16.07 -24.10 -5.45
C PRO A 11 15.72 -25.06 -4.31
N GLN A 12 16.62 -25.22 -3.38
CA GLN A 12 16.43 -26.14 -2.24
C GLN A 12 16.74 -25.42 -0.95
N LEU A 13 15.72 -25.24 -0.13
CA LEU A 13 15.91 -24.70 1.20
C LEU A 13 16.53 -25.76 2.11
N ARG A 14 17.52 -25.34 2.91
CA ARG A 14 18.17 -26.25 3.87
C ARG A 14 17.21 -26.61 5.00
N LYS A 15 17.11 -27.90 5.29
CA LYS A 15 16.36 -28.38 6.46
C LYS A 15 17.14 -28.10 7.76
N LYS A 16 16.47 -27.54 8.75
CA LYS A 16 16.93 -27.40 10.14
C LYS A 16 15.82 -27.94 11.04
N PRO A 17 15.82 -29.26 11.32
CA PRO A 17 14.73 -29.88 12.08
C PRO A 17 14.55 -29.26 13.47
N GLU A 18 13.32 -28.93 13.81
CA GLU A 18 12.90 -28.46 15.12
C GLU A 18 11.67 -29.24 15.54
N ILE A 19 11.65 -29.75 16.77
CA ILE A 19 10.48 -30.45 17.31
C ILE A 19 9.51 -29.41 17.87
N LYS A 20 8.32 -29.36 17.32
CA LYS A 20 7.19 -28.54 17.76
C LYS A 20 6.16 -29.40 18.48
N SER A 21 5.48 -28.80 19.45
CA SER A 21 4.39 -29.46 20.18
C SER A 21 3.26 -28.50 20.47
N CYS A 22 2.03 -28.91 20.22
CA CYS A 22 0.82 -28.15 20.51
C CYS A 22 -0.33 -29.12 20.77
N HIS A 23 -1.14 -28.91 21.82
CA HIS A 23 -2.29 -29.74 22.18
C HIS A 23 -1.98 -31.25 22.25
N ASN A 24 -0.82 -31.63 22.85
CA ASN A 24 -0.32 -33.00 22.95
C ASN A 24 0.01 -33.68 21.61
N ILE A 25 0.08 -32.92 20.52
CA ILE A 25 0.57 -33.37 19.20
C ILE A 25 1.98 -32.86 19.01
N THR A 26 2.90 -33.76 18.66
CA THR A 26 4.31 -33.44 18.40
C THR A 26 4.63 -33.71 16.93
N TRP A 27 5.35 -32.79 16.28
CA TRP A 27 5.79 -32.95 14.90
C TRP A 27 7.19 -32.35 14.70
N GLU A 28 7.86 -32.75 13.65
CA GLU A 28 9.12 -32.18 13.22
C GLU A 28 8.85 -31.10 12.16
N ASP A 29 9.32 -29.87 12.40
CA ASP A 29 9.30 -28.78 11.46
C ASP A 29 10.73 -28.51 10.95
N ASN A 30 10.94 -28.70 9.67
CA ASN A 30 12.24 -28.55 9.02
C ASN A 30 12.53 -27.11 8.60
N TYR A 31 11.54 -26.21 8.63
CA TYR A 31 11.60 -24.91 7.98
C TYR A 31 11.16 -23.74 8.88
N SER A 32 10.84 -23.98 10.16
CA SER A 32 10.46 -22.92 11.09
C SER A 32 11.52 -21.83 11.25
N TRP A 33 12.78 -22.16 11.00
CA TRP A 33 13.90 -21.21 11.06
C TRP A 33 13.84 -20.06 10.03
N ILE A 34 13.01 -20.16 8.96
CA ILE A 34 12.78 -19.07 8.03
C ILE A 34 12.05 -17.91 8.72
N HIS A 35 11.16 -18.25 9.63
CA HIS A 35 10.47 -17.27 10.45
C HIS A 35 11.44 -16.73 11.50
N GLN A 36 12.09 -15.62 11.19
CA GLN A 36 13.01 -14.96 12.11
C GLN A 36 12.26 -14.44 13.33
N GLU A 37 12.89 -14.50 14.53
CA GLU A 37 12.31 -13.94 15.75
C GLU A 37 12.02 -12.43 15.60
N ASN A 38 12.86 -11.71 14.86
CA ASN A 38 12.71 -10.28 14.57
C ASN A 38 11.90 -10.00 13.29
N ILE A 39 10.96 -10.84 12.91
CA ILE A 39 10.22 -10.71 11.64
C ILE A 39 9.56 -9.33 11.48
N LEU A 40 9.05 -8.75 12.56
CA LEU A 40 8.43 -7.42 12.55
C LEU A 40 9.42 -6.30 12.22
N GLU A 41 10.69 -6.46 12.63
CA GLU A 41 11.74 -5.54 12.23
C GLU A 41 12.11 -5.72 10.75
N VAL A 42 12.12 -6.96 10.25
CA VAL A 42 12.36 -7.28 8.84
C VAL A 42 11.28 -6.67 7.96
N LEU A 43 10.01 -6.71 8.36
CA LEU A 43 8.89 -6.08 7.65
C LEU A 43 9.05 -4.55 7.55
N LYS A 44 9.62 -3.93 8.58
CA LYS A 44 9.92 -2.48 8.58
C LYS A 44 11.23 -2.15 7.84
N ASP A 45 12.18 -3.09 7.81
CA ASP A 45 13.52 -2.93 7.22
C ASP A 45 14.04 -4.26 6.67
N SER A 46 13.87 -4.46 5.37
CA SER A 46 14.26 -5.71 4.68
C SER A 46 15.77 -6.01 4.74
N SER A 47 16.61 -5.04 5.10
CA SER A 47 18.06 -5.27 5.28
C SER A 47 18.35 -6.19 6.45
N LYS A 48 17.42 -6.36 7.38
CA LYS A 48 17.49 -7.25 8.54
C LYS A 48 17.15 -8.70 8.26
N LEU A 49 16.75 -9.01 7.02
CA LEU A 49 16.51 -10.39 6.59
C LEU A 49 17.81 -11.19 6.63
N LEU A 50 17.74 -12.42 7.19
CA LEU A 50 18.89 -13.32 7.22
C LEU A 50 19.46 -13.55 5.83
N PRO A 51 20.78 -13.45 5.62
CA PRO A 51 21.39 -13.62 4.29
C PRO A 51 21.07 -14.96 3.63
N GLU A 52 20.94 -16.04 4.41
CA GLU A 52 20.59 -17.37 3.92
C GLU A 52 19.13 -17.40 3.38
N VAL A 53 18.20 -16.74 4.06
CA VAL A 53 16.80 -16.62 3.63
C VAL A 53 16.72 -15.74 2.38
N LYS A 54 17.40 -14.59 2.39
CA LYS A 54 17.45 -13.68 1.24
C LYS A 54 17.96 -14.41 -0.01
N LYS A 55 19.07 -15.13 0.12
CA LYS A 55 19.65 -15.90 -0.98
C LYS A 55 18.64 -16.90 -1.56
N TYR A 56 17.95 -17.64 -0.69
CA TYR A 56 16.95 -18.60 -1.13
C TYR A 56 15.81 -17.94 -1.89
N LEU A 57 15.29 -16.81 -1.40
CA LEU A 57 14.23 -16.05 -2.09
C LEU A 57 14.70 -15.52 -3.46
N GLU A 58 15.94 -15.06 -3.56
CA GLU A 58 16.53 -14.61 -4.84
C GLU A 58 16.69 -15.79 -5.84
N GLU A 59 17.05 -16.97 -5.35
CA GLU A 59 17.12 -18.18 -6.17
C GLU A 59 15.72 -18.61 -6.67
N GLU A 60 14.69 -18.56 -5.84
CA GLU A 60 13.29 -18.83 -6.21
C GLU A 60 12.77 -17.82 -7.25
N ASN A 61 13.07 -16.54 -7.07
CA ASN A 61 12.72 -15.51 -8.04
C ASN A 61 13.40 -15.79 -9.40
N SER A 62 14.67 -16.13 -9.38
CA SER A 62 15.43 -16.46 -10.60
C SER A 62 14.88 -17.70 -11.29
N TYR A 63 14.49 -18.72 -10.52
CA TYR A 63 13.84 -19.93 -11.03
C TYR A 63 12.49 -19.63 -11.69
N THR A 64 11.69 -18.77 -11.04
CA THR A 64 10.39 -18.30 -11.56
C THR A 64 10.57 -17.55 -12.89
N GLU A 65 11.49 -16.58 -12.92
CA GLU A 65 11.81 -15.82 -14.13
C GLU A 65 12.25 -16.73 -15.29
N TYR A 66 13.09 -17.73 -15.01
CA TYR A 66 13.54 -18.69 -16.00
C TYR A 66 12.38 -19.52 -16.59
N ASN A 67 11.47 -20.00 -15.73
CA ASN A 67 10.34 -20.82 -16.18
C ASN A 67 9.26 -20.02 -16.88
N LEU A 68 9.08 -18.75 -16.53
CA LEU A 68 8.08 -17.86 -17.13
C LEU A 68 8.59 -17.03 -18.30
N LYS A 69 9.88 -17.15 -18.67
CA LYS A 69 10.48 -16.32 -19.72
C LYS A 69 9.73 -16.38 -21.07
N ASP A 70 9.24 -17.55 -21.45
CA ASP A 70 8.56 -17.76 -22.72
C ASP A 70 7.13 -17.20 -22.73
N THR A 71 6.59 -16.84 -21.56
CA THR A 71 5.26 -16.23 -21.41
C THR A 71 5.29 -14.71 -21.44
N LYS A 72 6.46 -14.07 -21.40
CA LYS A 72 6.60 -12.60 -21.29
C LYS A 72 5.85 -11.84 -22.39
N LYS A 73 5.92 -12.32 -23.63
CA LYS A 73 5.17 -11.72 -24.74
C LYS A 73 3.66 -11.77 -24.48
N HIS A 74 3.16 -12.93 -24.08
CA HIS A 74 1.74 -13.13 -23.82
C HIS A 74 1.26 -12.34 -22.60
N GLN A 75 2.08 -12.25 -21.53
CA GLN A 75 1.81 -11.38 -20.40
C GLN A 75 1.62 -9.92 -20.82
N LYS A 76 2.52 -9.43 -21.71
CA LYS A 76 2.42 -8.07 -22.24
C LYS A 76 1.15 -7.86 -23.08
N GLU A 77 0.81 -8.82 -23.93
CA GLU A 77 -0.41 -8.75 -24.76
C GLU A 77 -1.66 -8.66 -23.88
N ILE A 78 -1.77 -9.51 -22.85
CA ILE A 78 -2.88 -9.49 -21.88
C ILE A 78 -2.91 -8.16 -21.11
N PHE A 79 -1.74 -7.69 -20.64
CA PHE A 79 -1.64 -6.42 -19.93
C PHE A 79 -2.13 -5.26 -20.80
N ASP A 80 -1.66 -5.17 -22.03
CA ASP A 80 -2.02 -4.10 -22.97
C ASP A 80 -3.51 -4.15 -23.31
N GLU A 81 -4.08 -5.35 -23.46
CA GLU A 81 -5.51 -5.53 -23.69
C GLU A 81 -6.36 -5.06 -22.50
N ILE A 82 -6.02 -5.49 -21.28
CA ILE A 82 -6.74 -5.08 -20.06
C ILE A 82 -6.64 -3.57 -19.88
N LYS A 83 -5.42 -3.02 -20.00
CA LYS A 83 -5.17 -1.58 -19.85
C LYS A 83 -5.92 -0.77 -20.91
N GLY A 84 -5.98 -1.27 -22.15
CA GLY A 84 -6.68 -0.60 -23.26
C GLY A 84 -8.20 -0.51 -23.07
N ARG A 85 -8.79 -1.31 -22.17
CA ARG A 85 -10.21 -1.26 -21.81
C ARG A 85 -10.52 -0.27 -20.70
N ILE A 86 -9.50 0.25 -20.00
CA ILE A 86 -9.67 1.19 -18.89
C ILE A 86 -9.68 2.61 -19.45
N LYS A 87 -10.72 3.37 -19.13
CA LYS A 87 -10.76 4.80 -19.42
C LYS A 87 -9.86 5.51 -18.41
N LEU A 88 -8.69 5.98 -18.88
CA LEU A 88 -7.66 6.59 -18.02
C LEU A 88 -8.03 8.00 -17.57
N ASP A 89 -8.56 8.84 -18.51
CA ASP A 89 -9.13 10.14 -18.17
C ASP A 89 -10.60 9.97 -17.84
N ASP A 90 -10.91 9.88 -16.56
CA ASP A 90 -12.28 9.66 -16.09
C ASP A 90 -12.59 10.47 -14.84
N GLU A 91 -13.87 10.75 -14.66
CA GLU A 91 -14.39 11.42 -13.47
C GLU A 91 -15.58 10.63 -12.92
N SER A 92 -15.60 10.45 -11.61
CA SER A 92 -16.78 9.87 -10.95
C SER A 92 -17.94 10.86 -10.97
N LEU A 93 -19.18 10.36 -10.81
CA LEU A 93 -20.32 11.24 -10.58
C LEU A 93 -20.10 12.02 -9.28
N PRO A 94 -20.42 13.34 -9.28
CA PRO A 94 -20.40 14.13 -8.05
C PRO A 94 -21.45 13.62 -7.07
N PHE A 95 -21.09 13.49 -5.80
CA PHE A 95 -22.04 13.28 -4.72
C PHE A 95 -22.10 14.51 -3.82
N LYS A 96 -23.28 14.79 -3.31
CA LYS A 96 -23.52 15.93 -2.41
C LYS A 96 -23.25 15.51 -0.98
N ASP A 97 -22.44 16.31 -0.30
CA ASP A 97 -22.30 16.27 1.15
C ASP A 97 -22.31 17.70 1.66
N LYS A 98 -23.28 18.01 2.52
CA LYS A 98 -23.50 19.35 3.14
C LYS A 98 -23.48 20.50 2.12
N GLU A 99 -22.43 21.35 2.19
CA GLU A 99 -22.29 22.54 1.36
C GLU A 99 -21.60 22.29 0.03
N TYR A 100 -21.06 21.07 -0.19
CA TYR A 100 -20.23 20.76 -1.34
C TYR A 100 -20.73 19.55 -2.14
N GLU A 101 -20.32 19.51 -3.40
CA GLU A 101 -20.29 18.33 -4.25
C GLU A 101 -18.85 17.84 -4.35
N TYR A 102 -18.62 16.54 -4.16
CA TYR A 102 -17.31 15.89 -4.20
C TYR A 102 -17.28 14.84 -5.30
N TRP A 103 -16.13 14.70 -5.98
CA TRP A 103 -15.89 13.63 -6.95
C TRP A 103 -14.40 13.34 -7.09
N ASN A 104 -14.09 12.21 -7.69
CA ASN A 104 -12.74 11.82 -8.01
C ASN A 104 -12.49 11.92 -9.51
N LYS A 105 -11.27 12.28 -9.87
CA LYS A 105 -10.76 12.32 -11.23
C LYS A 105 -9.49 11.49 -11.35
N THR A 106 -9.34 10.80 -12.50
CA THR A 106 -8.10 10.16 -12.92
C THR A 106 -7.61 10.81 -14.22
N THR A 107 -6.33 10.70 -14.50
CA THR A 107 -5.72 11.24 -15.72
C THR A 107 -4.82 10.20 -16.38
N THR A 108 -4.62 10.30 -17.69
CA THR A 108 -3.79 9.37 -18.46
C THR A 108 -2.34 9.33 -17.96
N GLU A 109 -1.82 10.47 -17.50
CA GLU A 109 -0.44 10.61 -17.03
C GLU A 109 -0.27 10.34 -15.54
N GLY A 110 -1.39 10.32 -14.77
CA GLY A 110 -1.39 10.11 -13.32
C GLY A 110 -1.48 8.64 -12.95
N ASN A 111 -0.93 8.29 -11.80
CA ASN A 111 -1.07 6.97 -11.20
C ASN A 111 -2.03 6.98 -10.00
N TYR A 112 -2.40 8.15 -9.52
CA TYR A 112 -3.23 8.34 -8.33
C TYR A 112 -4.43 9.23 -8.64
N SER A 113 -5.48 9.06 -7.83
CA SER A 113 -6.68 9.89 -7.97
C SER A 113 -6.47 11.31 -7.49
N ILE A 114 -7.25 12.21 -8.09
CA ILE A 114 -7.42 13.60 -7.68
C ILE A 114 -8.80 13.70 -7.05
N LYS A 115 -8.92 14.24 -5.84
CA LYS A 115 -10.19 14.53 -5.19
C LYS A 115 -10.53 16.00 -5.39
N LEU A 116 -11.69 16.21 -5.98
CA LEU A 116 -12.21 17.53 -6.32
C LEU A 116 -13.45 17.83 -5.48
N ARG A 117 -13.68 19.11 -5.22
CA ARG A 117 -14.94 19.58 -4.66
C ARG A 117 -15.41 20.88 -5.33
N LYS A 118 -16.67 21.15 -5.19
CA LYS A 118 -17.29 22.40 -5.63
C LYS A 118 -18.40 22.77 -4.66
N LYS A 119 -18.39 24.01 -4.17
CA LYS A 119 -19.48 24.50 -3.32
C LYS A 119 -20.78 24.53 -4.12
N ILE A 120 -21.87 24.05 -3.53
CA ILE A 120 -23.20 24.04 -4.15
C ILE A 120 -23.57 25.46 -4.61
N GLY A 121 -23.98 25.59 -5.88
CA GLY A 121 -24.26 26.90 -6.49
C GLY A 121 -23.05 27.68 -6.99
N SER A 122 -21.83 27.24 -6.74
CA SER A 122 -20.60 27.83 -7.28
C SER A 122 -20.19 27.16 -8.59
N LYS A 123 -19.43 27.92 -9.42
CA LYS A 123 -18.73 27.38 -10.58
C LYS A 123 -17.26 27.04 -10.32
N LYS A 124 -16.73 27.44 -9.14
CA LYS A 124 -15.33 27.23 -8.78
C LYS A 124 -15.14 25.80 -8.35
N ILE A 125 -14.28 25.06 -9.07
CA ILE A 125 -13.82 23.72 -8.70
C ILE A 125 -12.52 23.87 -7.89
N GLU A 126 -12.40 23.11 -6.83
CA GLU A 126 -11.25 23.08 -5.94
C GLU A 126 -10.64 21.68 -5.95
N GLU A 127 -9.34 21.59 -6.22
CA GLU A 127 -8.56 20.38 -6.03
C GLU A 127 -8.13 20.31 -4.57
N ILE A 128 -8.67 19.37 -3.79
CA ILE A 128 -8.37 19.23 -2.37
C ILE A 128 -7.34 18.13 -2.08
N TRP A 129 -7.12 17.24 -3.05
CA TRP A 129 -6.11 16.20 -3.02
C TRP A 129 -5.63 15.86 -4.42
N ASN A 130 -4.34 15.59 -4.54
CA ASN A 130 -3.74 15.05 -5.76
C ASN A 130 -2.60 14.11 -5.39
N GLY A 131 -2.83 12.81 -5.52
CA GLY A 131 -1.89 11.79 -5.07
C GLY A 131 -0.54 11.84 -5.78
N ASP A 132 -0.49 12.16 -7.07
CA ASP A 132 0.76 12.31 -7.82
C ASP A 132 1.59 13.50 -7.33
N LYS A 133 0.95 14.63 -7.03
CA LYS A 133 1.63 15.80 -6.43
C LYS A 133 2.16 15.48 -5.03
N GLU A 134 1.39 14.78 -4.21
CA GLU A 134 1.81 14.39 -2.85
C GLU A 134 2.99 13.43 -2.90
N LYS A 135 2.94 12.40 -3.74
CA LYS A 135 4.07 11.50 -3.96
C LYS A 135 5.34 12.24 -4.40
N ALA A 136 5.20 13.17 -5.34
CA ALA A 136 6.33 13.96 -5.83
C ALA A 136 6.97 14.84 -4.73
N LYS A 137 6.16 15.42 -3.83
CA LYS A 137 6.66 16.19 -2.69
C LYS A 137 7.48 15.31 -1.73
N LEU A 138 7.05 14.07 -1.50
CA LEU A 138 7.65 13.15 -0.53
C LEU A 138 8.90 12.42 -1.06
N LYS A 139 9.09 12.38 -2.39
CA LYS A 139 10.21 11.70 -3.08
C LYS A 139 10.41 10.24 -2.65
N THR A 140 9.31 9.52 -2.48
CA THR A 140 9.30 8.12 -2.03
C THR A 140 9.14 7.17 -3.20
N GLU A 141 9.73 5.97 -3.09
CA GLU A 141 9.55 4.90 -4.09
C GLU A 141 8.16 4.27 -3.97
N TYR A 142 7.77 3.93 -2.75
CA TYR A 142 6.44 3.41 -2.44
C TYR A 142 5.52 4.51 -1.91
N PHE A 143 4.26 4.50 -2.36
CA PHE A 143 3.26 5.47 -1.93
C PHE A 143 1.88 4.81 -1.89
N GLY A 144 1.49 4.37 -0.72
CA GLY A 144 0.17 3.81 -0.43
C GLY A 144 -0.72 4.85 0.25
N ILE A 145 -1.94 5.01 -0.24
CA ILE A 145 -2.96 5.86 0.36
C ILE A 145 -3.92 4.93 1.12
N GLY A 146 -4.10 5.15 2.42
CA GLY A 146 -5.05 4.40 3.24
C GLY A 146 -6.44 5.01 3.17
N ASP A 147 -6.58 6.25 3.64
CA ASP A 147 -7.85 6.94 3.72
C ASP A 147 -7.75 8.42 3.32
N LEU A 148 -8.88 9.00 2.92
CA LEU A 148 -9.04 10.40 2.55
C LEU A 148 -10.41 10.89 3.03
N GLU A 149 -10.45 11.48 4.22
CA GLU A 149 -11.68 11.90 4.89
C GLU A 149 -11.75 13.42 5.02
N VAL A 150 -12.89 14.02 4.68
CA VAL A 150 -13.15 15.45 4.86
C VAL A 150 -13.92 15.64 6.13
N SER A 151 -13.53 16.62 6.96
CA SER A 151 -14.23 16.98 8.20
C SER A 151 -15.66 17.43 7.95
N ASN A 152 -16.51 17.34 8.99
CA ASN A 152 -17.93 17.69 8.87
C ASN A 152 -18.17 19.17 8.53
N ASN A 153 -17.24 20.06 8.84
CA ASN A 153 -17.31 21.49 8.52
C ASN A 153 -16.65 21.83 7.17
N ASP A 154 -16.30 20.82 6.35
CA ASP A 154 -15.65 20.96 5.04
C ASP A 154 -14.29 21.69 5.05
N LYS A 155 -13.65 21.84 6.24
CA LYS A 155 -12.45 22.64 6.42
C LYS A 155 -11.16 21.83 6.42
N TYR A 156 -11.20 20.61 6.96
CA TYR A 156 -10.02 19.80 7.15
C TYR A 156 -10.04 18.56 6.26
N LEU A 157 -8.86 18.15 5.81
CA LEU A 157 -8.64 16.88 5.15
C LEU A 157 -7.77 16.00 6.03
N GLY A 158 -8.32 14.88 6.50
CA GLY A 158 -7.58 13.79 7.08
C GLY A 158 -7.13 12.83 5.97
N TYR A 159 -5.87 12.43 5.99
CA TYR A 159 -5.35 11.43 5.06
C TYR A 159 -4.28 10.58 5.72
N SER A 160 -4.17 9.35 5.25
CA SER A 160 -3.18 8.42 5.76
C SER A 160 -2.33 7.83 4.64
N LEU A 161 -1.03 7.67 4.92
CA LEU A 161 -0.03 7.21 3.97
C LEU A 161 0.81 6.10 4.54
N ASP A 162 1.06 5.05 3.74
CA ASP A 162 2.15 4.11 3.91
C ASP A 162 3.23 4.43 2.87
N LEU A 163 4.44 4.72 3.31
CA LEU A 163 5.56 5.10 2.46
C LEU A 163 6.61 3.99 2.31
N LYS A 164 6.33 2.79 2.85
CA LYS A 164 7.25 1.65 2.88
C LYS A 164 6.66 0.36 2.31
N GLY A 165 5.33 0.26 2.16
CA GLY A 165 4.64 -0.98 1.83
C GLY A 165 4.52 -1.92 3.04
N SER A 166 4.49 -1.37 4.24
CA SER A 166 4.45 -2.10 5.51
C SER A 166 3.05 -2.27 6.08
N GLU A 167 2.05 -1.62 5.47
CA GLU A 167 0.68 -1.52 5.98
C GLU A 167 0.55 -0.79 7.33
N TYR A 168 1.66 -0.20 7.82
CA TYR A 168 1.63 0.78 8.90
C TYR A 168 1.44 2.17 8.30
N PHE A 169 0.29 2.73 8.52
CA PHE A 169 -0.05 4.05 8.00
C PHE A 169 0.29 5.16 9.00
N THR A 170 0.64 6.30 8.45
CA THR A 170 0.77 7.55 9.21
C THR A 170 -0.37 8.47 8.82
N ILE A 171 -1.12 8.96 9.81
CA ILE A 171 -2.24 9.88 9.63
C ILE A 171 -1.73 11.32 9.69
N TYR A 172 -2.27 12.14 8.81
CA TYR A 172 -2.05 13.57 8.71
C TYR A 172 -3.40 14.29 8.64
N ILE A 173 -3.51 15.45 9.30
CA ILE A 173 -4.66 16.33 9.20
C ILE A 173 -4.18 17.68 8.72
N ARG A 174 -4.77 18.20 7.62
CA ARG A 174 -4.43 19.51 7.09
C ARG A 174 -5.67 20.37 6.90
N ASP A 175 -5.49 21.68 7.01
CA ASP A 175 -6.48 22.67 6.58
C ASP A 175 -6.50 22.69 5.04
N ILE A 176 -7.70 22.58 4.45
CA ILE A 176 -7.86 22.45 2.98
C ILE A 176 -7.44 23.72 2.25
N ASP A 177 -7.74 24.90 2.80
CA ASP A 177 -7.51 26.17 2.13
C ASP A 177 -6.03 26.59 2.18
N THR A 178 -5.37 26.32 3.30
CA THR A 178 -3.98 26.73 3.52
C THR A 178 -2.96 25.62 3.22
N GLU A 179 -3.42 24.38 3.06
CA GLU A 179 -2.62 23.16 2.95
C GLU A 179 -1.67 22.89 4.13
N LYS A 180 -1.81 23.61 5.22
CA LYS A 180 -0.97 23.46 6.42
C LYS A 180 -1.46 22.31 7.29
N LEU A 181 -0.54 21.50 7.80
CA LEU A 181 -0.84 20.55 8.85
C LEU A 181 -1.30 21.27 10.10
N ILE A 182 -2.36 20.78 10.72
CA ILE A 182 -2.95 21.36 11.94
C ILE A 182 -2.61 20.56 13.20
N THR A 183 -2.07 19.35 13.02
CA THR A 183 -1.64 18.46 14.11
C THR A 183 -0.28 17.87 13.79
N GLU A 184 0.38 17.30 14.80
CA GLU A 184 1.46 16.36 14.56
C GLU A 184 0.94 15.09 13.86
N LYS A 185 1.82 14.42 13.12
CA LYS A 185 1.48 13.14 12.47
C LYS A 185 1.23 12.04 13.52
N ILE A 186 0.32 11.13 13.21
CA ILE A 186 0.03 9.97 14.05
C ILE A 186 0.52 8.71 13.33
N GLU A 187 1.55 8.09 13.87
CA GLU A 187 2.21 6.93 13.27
C GLU A 187 1.63 5.61 13.79
N GLU A 188 1.93 4.51 13.09
CA GLU A 188 1.57 3.13 13.46
C GLU A 188 0.06 2.91 13.56
N THR A 189 -0.68 3.38 12.56
CA THR A 189 -2.13 3.23 12.49
C THR A 189 -2.55 2.26 11.40
N SER A 190 -3.80 1.77 11.44
CA SER A 190 -4.42 1.00 10.36
C SER A 190 -4.76 1.82 9.12
N GLY A 191 -4.65 3.14 9.20
CA GLY A 191 -4.91 4.08 8.12
C GLY A 191 -6.33 4.67 8.10
N SER A 192 -7.31 4.07 8.77
CA SER A 192 -8.69 4.60 8.80
C SER A 192 -8.81 5.84 9.68
N ILE A 193 -9.64 6.80 9.24
CA ILE A 193 -9.86 8.08 9.91
C ILE A 193 -11.36 8.36 9.94
N THR A 194 -11.87 8.80 11.08
CA THR A 194 -13.24 9.30 11.20
C THR A 194 -13.26 10.56 12.06
N PHE A 195 -13.82 11.66 11.55
CA PHE A 195 -14.01 12.87 12.35
C PHE A 195 -15.21 12.73 13.29
N SER A 196 -15.10 13.30 14.50
CA SER A 196 -16.28 13.50 15.35
C SER A 196 -17.24 14.50 14.71
N LEU A 197 -18.52 14.44 15.04
CA LEU A 197 -19.54 15.32 14.45
C LEU A 197 -19.26 16.82 14.67
N ASP A 198 -18.53 17.16 15.70
CA ASP A 198 -18.13 18.54 16.02
C ASP A 198 -16.72 18.91 15.53
N ASP A 199 -16.06 18.00 14.80
CA ASP A 199 -14.72 18.13 14.23
C ASP A 199 -13.59 18.41 15.22
N LYS A 200 -13.85 18.19 16.54
CA LYS A 200 -12.82 18.40 17.56
C LYS A 200 -11.89 17.22 17.73
N TYR A 201 -12.34 16.04 17.35
CA TYR A 201 -11.62 14.78 17.52
C TYR A 201 -11.60 13.99 16.22
N ILE A 202 -10.60 13.14 16.09
CA ILE A 202 -10.57 12.05 15.11
C ILE A 202 -10.55 10.73 15.85
N PHE A 203 -11.20 9.71 15.27
CA PHE A 203 -11.13 8.34 15.71
C PHE A 203 -10.27 7.57 14.70
N TYR A 204 -9.35 6.77 15.20
CA TYR A 204 -8.46 5.93 14.42
C TYR A 204 -8.10 4.68 15.18
N SER A 205 -7.60 3.64 14.49
CA SER A 205 -7.07 2.44 15.12
C SER A 205 -5.55 2.49 15.11
N LYS A 206 -4.95 2.31 16.26
CA LYS A 206 -3.50 2.14 16.39
C LYS A 206 -3.17 0.65 16.30
N LEU A 207 -2.05 0.32 15.68
CA LEU A 207 -1.56 -1.04 15.57
C LEU A 207 -0.49 -1.29 16.63
N ASP A 208 -0.53 -2.46 17.25
CA ASP A 208 0.54 -2.97 18.09
C ASP A 208 1.62 -3.68 17.25
N GLU A 209 2.59 -4.26 17.92
CA GLU A 209 3.67 -5.01 17.27
C GLU A 209 3.22 -6.29 16.54
N PHE A 210 1.98 -6.73 16.78
CA PHE A 210 1.38 -7.92 16.14
C PHE A 210 0.35 -7.56 15.07
N PHE A 211 0.26 -6.30 14.65
CA PHE A 211 -0.80 -5.77 13.77
C PHE A 211 -2.21 -5.90 14.37
N SER A 212 -2.32 -6.11 15.68
CA SER A 212 -3.60 -6.10 16.36
C SER A 212 -4.07 -4.67 16.62
N ILE A 213 -5.37 -4.45 16.46
CA ILE A 213 -6.02 -3.16 16.74
C ILE A 213 -6.31 -3.08 18.24
N TYR A 214 -5.98 -1.99 18.89
CA TYR A 214 -6.32 -1.69 20.27
C TYR A 214 -6.76 -0.25 20.49
#